data_735da699d68f72d0e1f6fb6fd64f0bc4
#
_entry.id   735da699d68f72d0e1f6fb6fd64f0bc4
#
_cell.length_a   1.000
_cell.length_b   1.000
_cell.length_c   1.000
_cell.angle_alpha   90.00
_cell.angle_beta   90.00
_cell.angle_gamma   90.00
#
_symmetry.space_group_name_H-M   'P 1'
#
loop_
_entity.id
_entity.type
_entity.pdbx_description
1 polymer ?
#
loop_
_entity_poly.entity_id
_entity_poly.type
_entity_poly.pdbx_seq_one_letter_code
_entity_poly.pdbx_strand_id
1 'polypeptide(L)'
;MPLSLETARSLFYRPDKSVRYQHIDALFTKEIDWRLIETHWQDMMQVVLSIQAGLVLPSMLLRKLGSHNRKSRLCLAFRELGRVERTLFLLRYISNPQIRRTIRAETTKIESFNDFLDWITFGGPIIKSGDPVEQEKQLKYATLVANSIMLSNVSDLSEVLSSMANDGHPVTAELAAATSPYMRKNIRRFGKYGLDMEEMPAPLFPQPLPFKVPL
;
A
#
# COMPACT_ATOMS: atom_id res chain seq x y z
N MET A 1 21.97 3.87 -22.40
CA MET A 1 21.61 5.26 -22.79
C MET A 1 21.47 6.07 -21.53
N PRO A 2 22.19 7.15 -21.31
CA PRO A 2 21.94 8.03 -20.18
C PRO A 2 20.58 8.70 -20.40
N LEU A 3 19.65 8.51 -19.46
CA LEU A 3 18.40 9.26 -19.42
C LEU A 3 18.75 10.73 -19.32
N SER A 4 18.43 11.51 -20.34
CA SER A 4 18.62 12.95 -20.32
C SER A 4 17.79 13.52 -19.17
N LEU A 5 18.42 14.29 -18.30
CA LEU A 5 17.78 14.99 -17.17
C LEU A 5 16.62 15.90 -17.58
N GLU A 6 16.49 16.21 -18.85
CA GLU A 6 15.44 17.09 -19.39
C GLU A 6 14.05 16.49 -19.44
N THR A 7 13.91 15.16 -19.41
CA THR A 7 12.60 14.46 -19.41
C THR A 7 12.11 14.05 -18.03
N ALA A 8 12.92 14.21 -17.00
CA ALA A 8 12.50 13.90 -15.64
C ALA A 8 11.48 14.93 -15.16
N ARG A 9 10.25 14.47 -14.86
CA ARG A 9 9.24 15.30 -14.20
C ARG A 9 9.82 15.81 -12.89
N SER A 10 9.76 17.14 -12.66
CA SER A 10 10.20 17.71 -11.39
C SER A 10 9.53 17.03 -10.22
N LEU A 11 10.31 16.57 -9.26
CA LEU A 11 9.84 15.93 -8.04
C LEU A 11 9.64 16.97 -6.93
N PHE A 12 10.54 17.94 -6.87
CA PHE A 12 10.58 18.98 -5.86
C PHE A 12 10.18 20.33 -6.47
N TYR A 13 9.38 21.05 -5.72
CA TYR A 13 8.89 22.38 -6.12
C TYR A 13 9.27 23.38 -5.04
N ARG A 14 9.90 24.49 -5.45
CA ARG A 14 10.20 25.55 -4.50
C ARG A 14 8.96 26.40 -4.24
N PRO A 15 8.80 26.92 -3.02
CA PRO A 15 7.66 27.78 -2.69
C PRO A 15 7.71 29.11 -3.44
N ASP A 16 8.93 29.66 -3.63
CA ASP A 16 9.17 30.99 -4.21
C ASP A 16 10.56 31.02 -4.86
N LYS A 17 10.76 31.88 -5.87
CA LYS A 17 12.05 32.10 -6.54
C LYS A 17 13.15 32.60 -5.63
N SER A 18 12.79 33.31 -4.59
CA SER A 18 13.74 33.87 -3.61
C SER A 18 14.32 32.81 -2.68
N VAL A 19 13.59 31.70 -2.48
CA VAL A 19 14.03 30.62 -1.57
C VAL A 19 15.14 29.80 -2.20
N ARG A 20 16.29 29.74 -1.53
CA ARG A 20 17.48 29.00 -1.92
C ARG A 20 17.86 27.99 -0.85
N TYR A 21 18.31 26.83 -1.29
CA TYR A 21 18.73 25.73 -0.41
C TYR A 21 20.21 25.43 -0.62
N GLN A 22 21.00 25.47 0.44
CA GLN A 22 22.46 25.35 0.36
C GLN A 22 22.96 24.10 -0.37
N HIS A 23 22.36 22.92 -0.11
CA HIS A 23 22.87 21.64 -0.62
C HIS A 23 21.94 20.95 -1.64
N ILE A 24 20.67 21.31 -1.66
CA ILE A 24 19.65 20.62 -2.46
C ILE A 24 18.95 21.52 -3.47
N ASP A 25 19.45 22.74 -3.68
CA ASP A 25 18.82 23.73 -4.55
C ASP A 25 18.61 23.22 -5.99
N ALA A 26 19.54 22.41 -6.50
CA ALA A 26 19.45 21.80 -7.83
C ALA A 26 18.24 20.85 -8.01
N LEU A 27 17.67 20.33 -6.92
CA LEU A 27 16.49 19.46 -6.97
C LEU A 27 15.20 20.25 -7.24
N PHE A 28 15.19 21.54 -6.92
CA PHE A 28 14.03 22.42 -7.02
C PHE A 28 14.02 23.15 -8.36
N THR A 29 13.54 22.49 -9.39
CA THR A 29 13.56 23.01 -10.76
C THR A 29 12.32 23.84 -11.14
N LYS A 30 11.24 23.75 -10.35
CA LYS A 30 9.98 24.43 -10.59
C LYS A 30 9.42 25.04 -9.32
N GLU A 31 8.48 25.96 -9.48
CA GLU A 31 7.77 26.65 -8.40
C GLU A 31 6.34 26.17 -8.27
N ILE A 32 5.76 26.42 -7.11
CA ILE A 32 4.35 26.21 -6.81
C ILE A 32 3.58 27.46 -7.21
N ASP A 33 2.50 27.29 -7.94
CA ASP A 33 1.58 28.39 -8.23
C ASP A 33 0.64 28.64 -7.03
N TRP A 34 1.14 29.38 -6.04
CA TRP A 34 0.39 29.75 -4.84
C TRP A 34 -0.85 30.59 -5.17
N ARG A 35 -0.76 31.48 -6.13
CA ARG A 35 -1.88 32.31 -6.53
C ARG A 35 -3.07 31.49 -7.01
N LEU A 36 -2.80 30.38 -7.70
CA LEU A 36 -3.85 29.47 -8.14
C LEU A 36 -4.51 28.75 -6.96
N ILE A 37 -3.72 28.33 -5.96
CA ILE A 37 -4.23 27.72 -4.73
C ILE A 37 -5.10 28.73 -3.96
N GLU A 38 -4.60 29.92 -3.72
CA GLU A 38 -5.30 30.97 -2.97
C GLU A 38 -6.62 31.35 -3.65
N THR A 39 -6.61 31.54 -4.98
CA THR A 39 -7.81 31.89 -5.74
C THR A 39 -8.91 30.87 -5.62
N HIS A 40 -8.56 29.58 -5.54
CA HIS A 40 -9.53 28.48 -5.51
C HIS A 40 -9.63 27.80 -4.14
N TRP A 41 -9.09 28.40 -3.09
CA TRP A 41 -9.05 27.80 -1.77
C TRP A 41 -10.45 27.47 -1.23
N GLN A 42 -11.39 28.39 -1.34
CA GLN A 42 -12.77 28.20 -0.88
C GLN A 42 -13.45 27.03 -1.62
N ASP A 43 -13.29 26.96 -2.94
CA ASP A 43 -13.85 25.88 -3.75
C ASP A 43 -13.25 24.52 -3.35
N MET A 44 -11.94 24.48 -3.10
CA MET A 44 -11.23 23.29 -2.64
C MET A 44 -11.75 22.84 -1.28
N MET A 45 -11.93 23.76 -0.33
CA MET A 45 -12.47 23.45 0.99
C MET A 45 -13.90 22.95 0.91
N GLN A 46 -14.75 23.54 0.06
CA GLN A 46 -16.10 23.07 -0.16
C GLN A 46 -16.15 21.63 -0.68
N VAL A 47 -15.24 21.26 -1.57
CA VAL A 47 -15.11 19.87 -2.05
C VAL A 47 -14.74 18.94 -0.91
N VAL A 48 -13.77 19.29 -0.06
CA VAL A 48 -13.35 18.48 1.09
C VAL A 48 -14.51 18.29 2.08
N LEU A 49 -15.21 19.38 2.41
CA LEU A 49 -16.35 19.32 3.31
C LEU A 49 -17.49 18.47 2.74
N SER A 50 -17.72 18.53 1.42
CA SER A 50 -18.73 17.70 0.76
C SER A 50 -18.39 16.21 0.81
N ILE A 51 -17.09 15.85 0.75
CA ILE A 51 -16.62 14.48 0.93
C ILE A 51 -16.84 14.04 2.39
N GLN A 52 -16.43 14.88 3.35
CA GLN A 52 -16.60 14.57 4.77
C GLN A 52 -18.08 14.41 5.18
N ALA A 53 -18.95 15.19 4.58
CA ALA A 53 -20.40 15.09 4.76
C ALA A 53 -21.04 13.91 4.02
N GLY A 54 -20.28 13.11 3.27
CA GLY A 54 -20.80 11.98 2.49
C GLY A 54 -21.61 12.38 1.24
N LEU A 55 -21.65 13.66 0.89
CA LEU A 55 -22.41 14.16 -0.26
C LEU A 55 -21.74 13.83 -1.59
N VAL A 56 -20.42 13.66 -1.60
CA VAL A 56 -19.62 13.33 -2.78
C VAL A 56 -18.68 12.18 -2.45
N LEU A 57 -18.70 11.13 -3.27
CA LEU A 57 -17.74 10.03 -3.16
C LEU A 57 -16.36 10.47 -3.70
N PRO A 58 -15.27 10.25 -2.95
CA PRO A 58 -13.90 10.58 -3.40
C PRO A 58 -13.56 9.99 -4.78
N SER A 59 -14.01 8.77 -5.07
CA SER A 59 -13.79 8.09 -6.36
C SER A 59 -14.47 8.80 -7.52
N MET A 60 -15.66 9.35 -7.31
CA MET A 60 -16.35 10.14 -8.34
C MET A 60 -15.62 11.45 -8.63
N LEU A 61 -15.12 12.11 -7.59
CA LEU A 61 -14.34 13.33 -7.74
C LEU A 61 -13.04 13.06 -8.52
N LEU A 62 -12.28 12.04 -8.11
CA LEU A 62 -11.03 11.64 -8.79
C LEU A 62 -11.29 11.31 -10.27
N ARG A 63 -12.39 10.64 -10.57
CA ARG A 63 -12.78 10.35 -11.96
C ARG A 63 -13.08 11.63 -12.73
N LYS A 64 -13.87 12.57 -12.18
CA LYS A 64 -14.15 13.87 -12.80
C LYS A 64 -12.89 14.71 -12.98
N LEU A 65 -12.00 14.73 -12.01
CA LEU A 65 -10.74 15.47 -12.10
C LEU A 65 -9.75 14.81 -13.09
N GLY A 66 -9.81 13.48 -13.26
CA GLY A 66 -8.88 12.73 -14.13
C GLY A 66 -9.27 12.68 -15.59
N SER A 67 -10.57 12.57 -15.93
CA SER A 67 -11.01 12.20 -17.27
C SER A 67 -11.36 13.34 -18.22
N HIS A 68 -11.95 14.44 -17.76
CA HIS A 68 -12.51 15.43 -18.68
C HIS A 68 -12.07 16.89 -18.45
N ASN A 69 -11.40 17.20 -17.36
CA ASN A 69 -11.16 18.58 -16.97
C ASN A 69 -9.69 18.91 -16.67
N ARG A 70 -8.75 18.43 -17.50
CA ARG A 70 -7.34 18.86 -17.40
C ARG A 70 -7.17 20.37 -17.50
N LYS A 71 -8.19 21.10 -18.03
CA LYS A 71 -8.24 22.56 -18.12
C LYS A 71 -9.00 23.23 -16.98
N SER A 72 -9.69 22.45 -16.10
CA SER A 72 -10.38 23.05 -14.94
C SER A 72 -9.37 23.68 -13.99
N ARG A 73 -9.57 24.96 -13.68
CA ARG A 73 -8.72 25.71 -12.75
C ARG A 73 -8.70 25.09 -11.36
N LEU A 74 -9.83 24.58 -10.90
CA LEU A 74 -9.93 23.87 -9.63
C LEU A 74 -9.08 22.59 -9.62
N CYS A 75 -9.11 21.79 -10.70
CA CYS A 75 -8.24 20.63 -10.86
C CYS A 75 -6.75 21.01 -10.85
N LEU A 76 -6.40 22.12 -11.48
CA LEU A 76 -5.04 22.65 -11.46
C LEU A 76 -4.62 23.09 -10.05
N ALA A 77 -5.52 23.74 -9.29
CA ALA A 77 -5.26 24.14 -7.91
C ALA A 77 -5.02 22.92 -6.99
N PHE A 78 -5.86 21.88 -7.07
CA PHE A 78 -5.61 20.63 -6.36
C PHE A 78 -4.28 19.98 -6.74
N ARG A 79 -3.87 20.07 -8.00
CA ARG A 79 -2.59 19.56 -8.47
C ARG A 79 -1.41 20.36 -7.90
N GLU A 80 -1.53 21.66 -7.80
CA GLU A 80 -0.52 22.51 -7.15
C GLU A 80 -0.40 22.18 -5.65
N LEU A 81 -1.51 22.03 -4.94
CA LEU A 81 -1.51 21.60 -3.55
C LEU A 81 -0.87 20.21 -3.39
N GLY A 82 -1.18 19.28 -4.27
CA GLY A 82 -0.53 17.97 -4.30
C GLY A 82 0.99 18.02 -4.55
N ARG A 83 1.48 19.07 -5.24
CA ARG A 83 2.94 19.30 -5.39
C ARG A 83 3.58 19.77 -4.09
N VAL A 84 2.86 20.59 -3.30
CA VAL A 84 3.30 21.00 -1.96
C VAL A 84 3.48 19.76 -1.07
N GLU A 85 2.41 18.97 -0.91
CA GLU A 85 2.41 17.77 -0.09
C GLU A 85 3.48 16.77 -0.52
N ARG A 86 3.62 16.53 -1.82
CA ARG A 86 4.66 15.65 -2.34
C ARG A 86 6.05 16.16 -1.99
N THR A 87 6.31 17.45 -2.15
CA THR A 87 7.62 18.03 -1.85
C THR A 87 7.93 17.91 -0.36
N LEU A 88 6.98 18.24 0.52
CA LEU A 88 7.12 18.08 1.97
C LEU A 88 7.38 16.62 2.37
N PHE A 89 6.61 15.69 1.79
CA PHE A 89 6.81 14.27 2.04
C PHE A 89 8.20 13.80 1.61
N LEU A 90 8.65 14.19 0.41
CA LEU A 90 9.97 13.79 -0.10
C LEU A 90 11.11 14.38 0.75
N LEU A 91 10.97 15.62 1.21
CA LEU A 91 11.95 16.21 2.13
C LEU A 91 12.00 15.45 3.46
N ARG A 92 10.84 15.10 4.03
CA ARG A 92 10.76 14.26 5.23
C ARG A 92 11.35 12.87 4.99
N TYR A 93 11.07 12.26 3.84
CA TYR A 93 11.60 10.96 3.46
C TYR A 93 13.13 10.96 3.36
N ILE A 94 13.72 12.00 2.77
CA ILE A 94 15.17 12.13 2.66
C ILE A 94 15.82 12.38 4.05
N SER A 95 15.22 13.25 4.86
CA SER A 95 15.80 13.68 6.13
C SER A 95 15.61 12.66 7.26
N ASN A 96 14.57 11.83 7.22
CA ASN A 96 14.22 10.90 8.30
C ASN A 96 14.51 9.44 7.94
N PRO A 97 15.57 8.82 8.51
CA PRO A 97 15.89 7.42 8.28
C PRO A 97 14.78 6.45 8.73
N GLN A 98 14.03 6.80 9.77
CA GLN A 98 12.96 5.94 10.28
C GLN A 98 11.80 5.84 9.28
N ILE A 99 11.38 6.95 8.69
CA ILE A 99 10.35 6.94 7.63
C ILE A 99 10.80 6.05 6.47
N ARG A 100 12.07 6.15 6.04
CA ARG A 100 12.61 5.29 4.98
C ARG A 100 12.58 3.80 5.32
N ARG A 101 12.93 3.45 6.57
CA ARG A 101 12.88 2.06 7.04
C ARG A 101 11.46 1.53 7.06
N THR A 102 10.52 2.30 7.62
CA THR A 102 9.11 1.92 7.67
C THR A 102 8.54 1.72 6.27
N ILE A 103 8.73 2.69 5.36
CA ILE A 103 8.22 2.57 3.99
C ILE A 103 8.83 1.36 3.29
N ARG A 104 10.13 1.10 3.45
CA ARG A 104 10.79 -0.08 2.85
C ARG A 104 10.20 -1.38 3.40
N ALA A 105 10.00 -1.46 4.72
CA ALA A 105 9.42 -2.65 5.34
C ALA A 105 8.00 -2.92 4.82
N GLU A 106 7.17 -1.89 4.74
CA GLU A 106 5.80 -2.02 4.22
C GLU A 106 5.78 -2.36 2.72
N THR A 107 6.67 -1.77 1.92
CA THR A 107 6.82 -2.14 0.49
C THR A 107 7.20 -3.61 0.33
N THR A 108 8.15 -4.11 1.12
CA THR A 108 8.55 -5.51 1.09
C THR A 108 7.39 -6.44 1.45
N LYS A 109 6.55 -6.07 2.43
CA LYS A 109 5.34 -6.85 2.77
C LYS A 109 4.37 -6.94 1.59
N ILE A 110 4.12 -5.81 0.91
CA ILE A 110 3.23 -5.76 -0.25
C ILE A 110 3.80 -6.61 -1.40
N GLU A 111 5.09 -6.50 -1.69
CA GLU A 111 5.76 -7.31 -2.71
C GLU A 111 5.67 -8.81 -2.38
N SER A 112 5.92 -9.20 -1.13
CA SER A 112 5.79 -10.59 -0.69
C SER A 112 4.35 -11.12 -0.82
N PHE A 113 3.35 -10.28 -0.54
CA PHE A 113 1.94 -10.63 -0.75
C PHE A 113 1.60 -10.77 -2.24
N ASN A 114 2.09 -9.88 -3.09
CA ASN A 114 1.88 -9.96 -4.53
C ASN A 114 2.52 -11.24 -5.11
N ASP A 115 3.75 -11.55 -4.72
CA ASP A 115 4.42 -12.81 -5.11
C ASP A 115 3.65 -14.05 -4.64
N PHE A 116 3.02 -13.97 -3.49
CA PHE A 116 2.17 -15.04 -2.96
C PHE A 116 0.87 -15.18 -3.77
N LEU A 117 0.24 -14.07 -4.13
CA LEU A 117 -0.93 -14.06 -5.03
C LEU A 117 -0.58 -14.62 -6.42
N ASP A 118 0.54 -14.22 -6.99
CA ASP A 118 1.01 -14.74 -8.28
C ASP A 118 1.25 -16.25 -8.21
N TRP A 119 1.80 -16.72 -7.10
CA TRP A 119 1.98 -18.15 -6.88
C TRP A 119 0.64 -18.88 -6.79
N ILE A 120 -0.37 -18.35 -6.09
CA ILE A 120 -1.71 -18.92 -5.97
C ILE A 120 -2.41 -18.98 -7.34
N THR A 121 -2.24 -17.94 -8.15
CA THR A 121 -2.86 -17.82 -9.47
C THR A 121 -2.06 -18.47 -10.59
N PHE A 122 -1.05 -19.26 -10.28
CA PHE A 122 -0.15 -19.93 -11.23
C PHE A 122 0.58 -18.99 -12.19
N GLY A 123 0.92 -17.79 -11.73
CA GLY A 123 1.59 -16.74 -12.53
C GLY A 123 0.68 -16.10 -13.57
N GLY A 124 -0.61 -16.36 -13.51
CA GLY A 124 -1.59 -15.71 -14.38
C GLY A 124 -2.03 -14.33 -13.87
N PRO A 125 -2.41 -13.40 -14.76
CA PRO A 125 -2.92 -12.12 -14.32
C PRO A 125 -4.18 -12.30 -13.48
N ILE A 126 -4.23 -11.69 -12.31
CA ILE A 126 -5.41 -11.73 -11.42
C ILE A 126 -6.56 -10.99 -12.06
N ILE A 127 -6.28 -9.86 -12.68
CA ILE A 127 -7.28 -9.02 -13.36
C ILE A 127 -7.21 -9.27 -14.86
N LYS A 128 -8.27 -9.87 -15.40
CA LYS A 128 -8.38 -10.23 -16.82
C LYS A 128 -9.44 -9.43 -17.58
N SER A 129 -10.32 -8.76 -16.85
CA SER A 129 -11.44 -8.00 -17.42
C SER A 129 -11.19 -6.51 -17.38
N GLY A 130 -11.71 -5.77 -18.37
CA GLY A 130 -11.78 -4.31 -18.35
C GLY A 130 -12.96 -3.75 -17.53
N ASP A 131 -13.90 -4.60 -17.12
CA ASP A 131 -15.05 -4.21 -16.32
C ASP A 131 -14.66 -4.05 -14.84
N PRO A 132 -14.87 -2.87 -14.22
CA PRO A 132 -14.51 -2.62 -12.81
C PRO A 132 -15.20 -3.57 -11.83
N VAL A 133 -16.42 -4.02 -12.09
CA VAL A 133 -17.16 -4.94 -11.21
C VAL A 133 -16.51 -6.33 -11.25
N GLU A 134 -16.15 -6.81 -12.43
CA GLU A 134 -15.45 -8.08 -12.58
C GLU A 134 -14.03 -8.03 -12.02
N GLN A 135 -13.34 -6.91 -12.17
CA GLN A 135 -12.02 -6.69 -11.54
C GLN A 135 -12.11 -6.81 -10.01
N GLU A 136 -13.10 -6.16 -9.40
CA GLU A 136 -13.31 -6.22 -7.95
C GLU A 136 -13.62 -7.64 -7.47
N LYS A 137 -14.46 -8.38 -8.20
CA LYS A 137 -14.74 -9.78 -7.88
C LYS A 137 -13.50 -10.66 -7.97
N GLN A 138 -12.74 -10.57 -9.05
CA GLN A 138 -11.52 -11.34 -9.24
C GLN A 138 -10.51 -11.08 -8.12
N LEU A 139 -10.32 -9.83 -7.75
CA LEU A 139 -9.44 -9.45 -6.64
C LEU A 139 -9.93 -10.01 -5.31
N LYS A 140 -11.22 -9.88 -5.00
CA LYS A 140 -11.82 -10.40 -3.76
C LYS A 140 -11.67 -11.92 -3.65
N TYR A 141 -11.92 -12.67 -4.73
CA TYR A 141 -11.75 -14.12 -4.73
C TYR A 141 -10.29 -14.54 -4.54
N ALA A 142 -9.36 -13.92 -5.25
CA ALA A 142 -7.94 -14.21 -5.08
C ALA A 142 -7.46 -13.91 -3.65
N THR A 143 -7.90 -12.77 -3.09
CA THR A 143 -7.59 -12.38 -1.71
C THR A 143 -8.21 -13.32 -0.69
N LEU A 144 -9.44 -13.81 -0.91
CA LEU A 144 -10.08 -14.79 -0.02
C LEU A 144 -9.27 -16.08 0.07
N VAL A 145 -8.85 -16.62 -1.08
CA VAL A 145 -8.02 -17.83 -1.13
C VAL A 145 -6.67 -17.59 -0.44
N ALA A 146 -6.03 -16.45 -0.72
CA ALA A 146 -4.77 -16.08 -0.08
C ALA A 146 -4.89 -16.00 1.44
N ASN A 147 -5.96 -15.34 1.93
CA ASN A 147 -6.21 -15.18 3.36
C ASN A 147 -6.47 -16.52 4.06
N SER A 148 -7.20 -17.44 3.40
CA SER A 148 -7.45 -18.79 3.94
C SER A 148 -6.15 -19.58 4.09
N ILE A 149 -5.25 -19.53 3.12
CA ILE A 149 -3.95 -20.18 3.19
C ILE A 149 -3.06 -19.51 4.26
N MET A 150 -3.06 -18.17 4.32
CA MET A 150 -2.30 -17.45 5.34
C MET A 150 -2.80 -17.75 6.75
N LEU A 151 -4.11 -17.90 6.95
CA LEU A 151 -4.68 -18.30 8.25
C LEU A 151 -4.15 -19.66 8.69
N SER A 152 -4.14 -20.66 7.80
CA SER A 152 -3.55 -21.97 8.07
C SER A 152 -2.06 -21.84 8.43
N ASN A 153 -1.28 -21.12 7.61
CA ASN A 153 0.14 -20.92 7.88
C ASN A 153 0.40 -20.23 9.23
N VAL A 154 -0.42 -19.24 9.60
CA VAL A 154 -0.30 -18.53 10.90
C VAL A 154 -0.66 -19.45 12.05
N SER A 155 -1.68 -20.31 11.89
CA SER A 155 -2.04 -21.31 12.89
C SER A 155 -0.88 -22.27 13.14
N ASP A 156 -0.32 -22.86 12.08
CA ASP A 156 0.82 -23.79 12.16
C ASP A 156 2.05 -23.11 12.79
N LEU A 157 2.36 -21.88 12.38
CA LEU A 157 3.46 -21.08 12.96
C LEU A 157 3.25 -20.82 14.44
N SER A 158 2.04 -20.48 14.87
CA SER A 158 1.73 -20.21 16.27
C SER A 158 1.89 -21.47 17.14
N GLU A 159 1.52 -22.62 16.61
CA GLU A 159 1.70 -23.92 17.28
C GLU A 159 3.18 -24.26 17.43
N VAL A 160 3.96 -24.12 16.36
CA VAL A 160 5.42 -24.36 16.39
C VAL A 160 6.11 -23.42 17.37
N LEU A 161 5.81 -22.11 17.33
CA LEU A 161 6.41 -21.14 18.24
C LEU A 161 6.03 -21.41 19.71
N SER A 162 4.79 -21.82 19.96
CA SER A 162 4.33 -22.18 21.30
C SER A 162 5.04 -23.46 21.81
N SER A 163 5.20 -24.47 20.96
CA SER A 163 5.97 -25.69 21.29
C SER A 163 7.43 -25.34 21.61
N MET A 164 8.08 -24.54 20.77
CA MET A 164 9.45 -24.09 21.01
C MET A 164 9.60 -23.37 22.36
N ALA A 165 8.63 -22.49 22.71
CA ALA A 165 8.65 -21.81 24.00
C ALA A 165 8.51 -22.78 25.17
N ASN A 166 7.65 -23.81 25.06
CA ASN A 166 7.47 -24.85 26.07
C ASN A 166 8.74 -25.68 26.22
N ASP A 167 9.48 -25.92 25.15
CA ASP A 167 10.76 -26.64 25.15
C ASP A 167 11.94 -25.79 25.66
N GLY A 168 11.67 -24.54 26.12
CA GLY A 168 12.65 -23.64 26.70
C GLY A 168 13.46 -22.84 25.69
N HIS A 169 13.08 -22.84 24.42
CA HIS A 169 13.70 -21.95 23.42
C HIS A 169 13.24 -20.50 23.57
N PRO A 170 14.12 -19.50 23.36
CA PRO A 170 13.73 -18.09 23.44
C PRO A 170 12.87 -17.70 22.25
N VAL A 171 11.55 -17.59 22.46
CA VAL A 171 10.61 -17.09 21.46
C VAL A 171 10.29 -15.63 21.79
N THR A 172 10.77 -14.71 20.94
CA THR A 172 10.61 -13.26 21.10
C THR A 172 9.71 -12.66 20.03
N ALA A 173 9.24 -11.43 20.25
CA ALA A 173 8.48 -10.68 19.26
C ALA A 173 9.28 -10.45 17.97
N GLU A 174 10.61 -10.26 18.08
CA GLU A 174 11.50 -10.10 16.94
C GLU A 174 11.60 -11.38 16.11
N LEU A 175 11.66 -12.55 16.75
CA LEU A 175 11.64 -13.83 16.06
C LEU A 175 10.32 -14.01 15.30
N ALA A 176 9.19 -13.76 15.93
CA ALA A 176 7.89 -13.82 15.28
C ALA A 176 7.76 -12.83 14.12
N ALA A 177 8.26 -11.60 14.29
CA ALA A 177 8.27 -10.60 13.22
C ALA A 177 9.19 -10.96 12.05
N ALA A 178 10.19 -11.82 12.25
CA ALA A 178 11.07 -12.32 11.20
C ALA A 178 10.47 -13.51 10.42
N THR A 179 9.38 -14.11 10.91
CA THR A 179 8.69 -15.19 10.20
C THR A 179 7.69 -14.63 9.19
N SER A 180 7.51 -15.37 8.08
CA SER A 180 6.61 -14.93 7.02
C SER A 180 5.38 -15.85 6.96
N PRO A 181 4.15 -15.31 6.89
CA PRO A 181 2.94 -16.10 6.70
C PRO A 181 2.77 -16.63 5.26
N TYR A 182 3.66 -16.22 4.35
CA TYR A 182 3.60 -16.57 2.92
C TYR A 182 4.34 -17.87 2.61
N MET A 183 4.25 -18.86 3.49
CA MET A 183 4.84 -20.19 3.28
C MET A 183 4.13 -20.92 2.14
N ARG A 184 4.91 -21.61 1.29
CA ARG A 184 4.44 -22.27 0.08
C ARG A 184 4.79 -23.75 0.02
N LYS A 185 5.81 -24.17 0.77
CA LYS A 185 6.39 -25.51 0.67
C LYS A 185 5.48 -26.62 1.20
N ASN A 186 4.62 -26.28 2.14
CA ASN A 186 3.64 -27.19 2.76
C ASN A 186 2.36 -27.37 1.92
N ILE A 187 2.21 -26.64 0.80
CA ILE A 187 0.99 -26.62 0.02
C ILE A 187 1.21 -27.22 -1.36
N ARG A 188 0.44 -28.24 -1.70
CA ARG A 188 0.46 -28.88 -3.03
C ARG A 188 -0.59 -28.24 -3.91
N ARG A 189 -0.19 -27.38 -4.83
CA ARG A 189 -1.11 -26.73 -5.78
C ARG A 189 -1.72 -27.66 -6.84
N PHE A 190 -1.06 -28.78 -7.13
CA PHE A 190 -1.41 -29.71 -8.21
C PHE A 190 -1.91 -31.05 -7.65
N GLY A 191 -2.66 -31.03 -6.57
CA GLY A 191 -3.23 -32.23 -5.96
C GLY A 191 -4.67 -32.49 -6.44
N LYS A 192 -5.15 -33.72 -6.21
CA LYS A 192 -6.58 -34.00 -6.13
C LYS A 192 -7.02 -33.70 -4.71
N TYR A 193 -7.98 -32.80 -4.57
CA TYR A 193 -8.56 -32.43 -3.30
C TYR A 193 -9.93 -33.08 -3.18
N GLY A 194 -10.17 -33.83 -2.12
CA GLY A 194 -11.47 -34.30 -1.71
C GLY A 194 -11.97 -33.45 -0.55
N LEU A 195 -13.24 -33.07 -0.57
CA LEU A 195 -13.89 -32.47 0.58
C LEU A 195 -14.66 -33.58 1.28
N ASP A 196 -14.25 -33.92 2.51
CA ASP A 196 -15.07 -34.78 3.36
C ASP A 196 -16.06 -33.87 4.11
N MET A 197 -17.34 -33.99 3.75
CA MET A 197 -18.41 -33.18 4.34
C MET A 197 -18.90 -33.77 5.67
N GLU A 198 -18.48 -34.97 6.02
CA GLU A 198 -18.86 -35.64 7.28
C GLU A 198 -17.90 -35.30 8.42
N GLU A 199 -16.63 -34.98 8.11
CA GLU A 199 -15.67 -34.46 9.05
C GLU A 199 -15.61 -32.94 8.99
N MET A 200 -16.28 -32.27 9.92
CA MET A 200 -16.05 -30.85 10.15
C MET A 200 -14.66 -30.68 10.75
N PRO A 201 -13.70 -30.03 10.06
CA PRO A 201 -12.39 -29.80 10.63
C PRO A 201 -12.52 -28.96 11.90
N ALA A 202 -11.67 -29.25 12.89
CA ALA A 202 -11.58 -28.40 14.07
C ALA A 202 -11.30 -26.94 13.64
N PRO A 203 -11.94 -25.95 14.29
CA PRO A 203 -11.70 -24.55 13.94
C PRO A 203 -10.22 -24.21 14.10
N LEU A 204 -9.63 -23.66 13.05
CA LEU A 204 -8.25 -23.19 13.04
C LEU A 204 -8.17 -21.90 13.88
N PHE A 205 -7.74 -22.01 15.13
CA PHE A 205 -7.43 -20.87 15.98
C PHE A 205 -5.93 -20.79 16.20
N PRO A 206 -5.29 -19.66 15.89
CA PRO A 206 -3.90 -19.44 16.26
C PRO A 206 -3.71 -19.60 17.77
N GLN A 207 -2.68 -20.31 18.18
CA GLN A 207 -2.33 -20.43 19.59
C GLN A 207 -1.82 -19.08 20.13
N PRO A 208 -2.13 -18.75 21.40
CA PRO A 208 -1.61 -17.52 22.00
C PRO A 208 -0.08 -17.57 22.08
N LEU A 209 0.56 -16.53 21.58
CA LEU A 209 2.00 -16.39 21.67
C LEU A 209 2.41 -15.96 23.10
N PRO A 210 3.63 -16.32 23.56
CA PRO A 210 4.11 -16.02 24.91
C PRO A 210 4.42 -14.52 25.14
N PHE A 211 4.12 -13.65 24.18
CA PHE A 211 4.33 -12.20 24.26
C PHE A 211 3.16 -11.46 23.61
N LYS A 212 2.98 -10.19 24.02
CA LYS A 212 1.99 -9.29 23.40
C LYS A 212 2.61 -8.63 22.17
N VAL A 213 1.94 -8.74 21.02
CA VAL A 213 2.29 -7.96 19.83
C VAL A 213 1.77 -6.55 20.06
N PRO A 214 2.61 -5.49 20.01
CA PRO A 214 2.12 -4.12 20.05
C PRO A 214 1.28 -3.87 18.80
N LEU A 215 0.04 -3.41 19.00
CA LEU A 215 -0.89 -3.00 17.94
C LEU A 215 -0.44 -1.70 17.29
#